data_9439cd100707d3d7cea5a4bfc991482f
#
_entry.id   9439cd100707d3d7cea5a4bfc991482f
#
_cell.length_a   1.000
_cell.length_b   1.000
_cell.length_c   1.000
_cell.angle_alpha   90.00
_cell.angle_beta   90.00
_cell.angle_gamma   90.00
#
_symmetry.space_group_name_H-M   'P 1'
#
loop_
_entity.id
_entity.type
_entity.pdbx_description
1 polymer ?
#
loop_
_entity_poly.entity_id
_entity_poly.type
_entity_poly.pdbx_seq_one_letter_code
_entity_poly.pdbx_strand_id
1 'polypeptide(L)'
;MRRAAIWAARVGVAVLVAVLFANGDSGVPTPPPWDKVAHFGYFGLLTGLLWLASAGRLRWPVLLLGAGVLGVADEWRQVYLPHRQASVADLAADLAGALTALAGLTAGTRRRQRRRAFPDNV
;
A
#
# COMPACT_ATOMS: atom_id res chain seq x y z
N MET A 1 3.95 18.49 -7.26
CA MET A 1 4.70 17.24 -7.50
C MET A 1 5.33 17.28 -8.88
N ARG A 2 6.55 16.76 -9.01
CA ARG A 2 7.22 16.67 -10.32
C ARG A 2 6.53 15.58 -11.17
N ARG A 3 6.28 15.87 -12.44
CA ARG A 3 5.63 14.90 -13.36
C ARG A 3 6.33 13.54 -13.39
N ALA A 4 7.67 13.54 -13.37
CA ALA A 4 8.46 12.31 -13.34
C ALA A 4 8.15 11.42 -12.12
N ALA A 5 7.98 12.01 -10.93
CA ALA A 5 7.64 11.26 -9.72
C ALA A 5 6.25 10.60 -9.82
N ILE A 6 5.28 11.29 -10.43
CA ILE A 6 3.95 10.74 -10.65
C ILE A 6 4.01 9.56 -11.62
N TRP A 7 4.75 9.69 -12.71
CA TRP A 7 4.91 8.60 -13.67
C TRP A 7 5.66 7.41 -13.08
N ALA A 8 6.74 7.64 -12.33
CA ALA A 8 7.45 6.59 -11.61
C ALA A 8 6.53 5.85 -10.62
N ALA A 9 5.68 6.59 -9.89
CA ALA A 9 4.72 5.99 -8.99
C ALA A 9 3.66 5.14 -9.72
N ARG A 10 3.18 5.58 -10.88
CA ARG A 10 2.25 4.80 -11.72
C ARG A 10 2.87 3.49 -12.20
N VAL A 11 4.11 3.55 -12.65
CA VAL A 11 4.87 2.34 -13.03
C VAL A 11 5.05 1.44 -11.81
N GLY A 12 5.42 2.00 -10.66
CA GLY A 12 5.56 1.25 -9.41
C GLY A 12 4.27 0.55 -8.98
N VAL A 13 3.12 1.21 -9.07
CA VAL A 13 1.80 0.60 -8.82
C VAL A 13 1.54 -0.55 -9.78
N ALA A 14 1.75 -0.34 -11.08
CA ALA A 14 1.54 -1.38 -12.09
C ALA A 14 2.43 -2.61 -11.84
N VAL A 15 3.71 -2.39 -11.49
CA VAL A 15 4.65 -3.46 -11.15
C VAL A 15 4.21 -4.21 -9.90
N LEU A 16 3.85 -3.49 -8.81
CA LEU A 16 3.39 -4.15 -7.59
C LEU A 16 2.14 -4.98 -7.84
N VAL A 17 1.14 -4.43 -8.51
CA VAL A 17 -0.09 -5.16 -8.82
C VAL A 17 0.22 -6.38 -9.69
N ALA A 18 1.07 -6.23 -10.71
CA ALA A 18 1.49 -7.35 -11.55
C ALA A 18 2.22 -8.43 -10.74
N VAL A 19 3.12 -8.05 -9.84
CA VAL A 19 3.84 -8.97 -8.95
C VAL A 19 2.86 -9.69 -8.01
N LEU A 20 1.89 -8.99 -7.44
CA LEU A 20 0.88 -9.57 -6.56
C LEU A 20 0.12 -10.73 -7.24
N PHE A 21 -0.27 -10.54 -8.50
CA PHE A 21 -1.07 -11.52 -9.24
C PHE A 21 -0.25 -12.49 -10.11
N ALA A 22 1.01 -12.16 -10.45
CA ALA A 22 1.88 -13.01 -11.26
C ALA A 22 2.70 -14.00 -10.44
N ASN A 23 2.99 -13.69 -9.17
CA ASN A 23 3.69 -14.60 -8.30
C ASN A 23 2.79 -15.80 -7.97
N GLY A 24 2.99 -16.86 -8.73
CA GLY A 24 2.56 -18.17 -8.33
C GLY A 24 3.27 -18.59 -7.04
N ASP A 25 2.82 -19.68 -6.47
CA ASP A 25 3.46 -20.27 -5.30
C ASP A 25 4.94 -20.57 -5.59
N SER A 26 5.83 -19.88 -4.90
CA SER A 26 7.26 -20.16 -4.95
C SER A 26 7.63 -21.49 -4.26
N GLY A 27 6.64 -22.17 -3.66
CA GLY A 27 6.84 -23.39 -2.89
C GLY A 27 7.54 -23.19 -1.55
N VAL A 28 7.94 -21.97 -1.22
CA VAL A 28 8.58 -21.64 0.06
C VAL A 28 7.63 -20.79 0.88
N PRO A 29 6.96 -21.36 1.90
CA PRO A 29 6.10 -20.57 2.78
C PRO A 29 6.95 -19.60 3.60
N THR A 30 6.53 -18.34 3.62
CA THR A 30 7.12 -17.36 4.53
C THR A 30 6.57 -17.60 5.93
N PRO A 31 7.42 -17.96 6.91
CA PRO A 31 6.94 -18.30 8.25
C PRO A 31 6.42 -17.05 8.99
N PRO A 32 5.42 -17.21 9.88
CA PRO A 32 5.02 -16.15 10.80
C PRO A 32 6.19 -15.71 11.70
N PRO A 33 6.33 -14.41 12.04
CA PRO A 33 5.44 -13.31 11.69
C PRO A 33 5.82 -12.59 10.38
N TRP A 34 6.81 -13.09 9.64
CA TRP A 34 7.39 -12.42 8.47
C TRP A 34 6.42 -12.30 7.29
N ASP A 35 5.50 -13.26 7.15
CA ASP A 35 4.39 -13.17 6.20
C ASP A 35 3.54 -11.91 6.46
N LYS A 36 3.17 -11.64 7.71
CA LYS A 36 2.40 -10.46 8.12
C LYS A 36 3.17 -9.16 7.91
N VAL A 37 4.48 -9.17 8.19
CA VAL A 37 5.36 -8.02 7.94
C VAL A 37 5.43 -7.72 6.44
N ALA A 38 5.50 -8.75 5.60
CA ALA A 38 5.50 -8.59 4.15
C ALA A 38 4.18 -8.00 3.64
N HIS A 39 3.03 -8.50 4.09
CA HIS A 39 1.70 -7.96 3.77
C HIS A 39 1.57 -6.50 4.19
N PHE A 40 1.91 -6.19 5.44
CA PHE A 40 1.90 -4.83 5.97
C PHE A 40 2.76 -3.87 5.13
N GLY A 41 4.02 -4.24 4.87
CA GLY A 41 4.96 -3.42 4.10
C GLY A 41 4.52 -3.24 2.65
N TYR A 42 4.04 -4.31 2.02
CA TYR A 42 3.58 -4.30 0.64
C TYR A 42 2.38 -3.37 0.44
N PHE A 43 1.34 -3.53 1.24
CA PHE A 43 0.13 -2.70 1.13
C PHE A 43 0.34 -1.27 1.61
N GLY A 44 1.24 -1.04 2.57
CA GLY A 44 1.70 0.30 2.93
C GLY A 44 2.37 1.02 1.77
N LEU A 45 3.32 0.36 1.11
CA LEU A 45 4.01 0.89 -0.06
C LEU A 45 3.04 1.13 -1.23
N LEU A 46 2.18 0.16 -1.53
CA LEU A 46 1.18 0.26 -2.58
C LEU A 46 0.25 1.46 -2.37
N THR A 47 -0.23 1.65 -1.15
CA THR A 47 -1.10 2.79 -0.79
C THR A 47 -0.38 4.13 -0.96
N GLY A 48 0.87 4.23 -0.52
CA GLY A 48 1.70 5.42 -0.72
C GLY A 48 1.93 5.74 -2.19
N LEU A 49 2.23 4.72 -3.00
CA LEU A 49 2.39 4.88 -4.45
C LEU A 49 1.09 5.25 -5.15
N LEU A 50 -0.05 4.68 -4.77
CA LEU A 50 -1.36 5.06 -5.31
C LEU A 50 -1.68 6.53 -5.05
N TRP A 51 -1.41 7.01 -3.83
CA TRP A 51 -1.58 8.42 -3.51
C TRP A 51 -0.69 9.31 -4.40
N LEU A 52 0.58 8.97 -4.54
CA LEU A 52 1.54 9.70 -5.37
C LEU A 52 1.17 9.63 -6.86
N ALA A 53 0.78 8.46 -7.35
CA ALA A 53 0.35 8.21 -8.73
C ALA A 53 -0.88 9.04 -9.12
N SER A 54 -1.77 9.29 -8.15
CA SER A 54 -2.95 10.16 -8.30
C SER A 54 -2.62 11.65 -8.18
N ALA A 55 -1.36 12.02 -8.00
CA ALA A 55 -0.92 13.38 -7.68
C ALA A 55 -1.56 13.93 -6.38
N GLY A 56 -1.83 13.07 -5.41
CA GLY A 56 -2.47 13.41 -4.15
C GLY A 56 -3.96 13.72 -4.26
N ARG A 57 -4.62 13.36 -5.38
CA ARG A 57 -6.04 13.64 -5.62
C ARG A 57 -6.98 12.64 -4.98
N LEU A 58 -6.53 11.37 -4.82
CA LEU A 58 -7.35 10.35 -4.18
C LEU A 58 -7.45 10.62 -2.68
N ARG A 59 -8.68 10.60 -2.20
CA ARG A 59 -8.98 10.77 -0.77
C ARG A 59 -8.69 9.47 -0.03
N TRP A 60 -8.39 9.57 1.27
CA TRP A 60 -8.05 8.44 2.10
C TRP A 60 -9.09 7.28 2.10
N PRO A 61 -10.43 7.53 2.06
CA PRO A 61 -11.38 6.41 1.99
C PRO A 61 -11.27 5.61 0.70
N VAL A 62 -10.99 6.29 -0.42
CA VAL A 62 -10.82 5.63 -1.73
C VAL A 62 -9.55 4.79 -1.75
N LEU A 63 -8.47 5.30 -1.18
CA LEU A 63 -7.20 4.56 -1.06
C LEU A 63 -7.35 3.33 -0.16
N LEU A 64 -8.03 3.48 0.96
CA LEU A 64 -8.28 2.37 1.88
C LEU A 64 -9.20 1.32 1.26
N LEU A 65 -10.26 1.74 0.57
CA LEU A 65 -11.14 0.83 -0.16
C LEU A 65 -10.37 0.07 -1.25
N GLY A 66 -9.53 0.76 -2.02
CA GLY A 66 -8.68 0.14 -3.04
C GLY A 66 -7.72 -0.90 -2.45
N ALA A 67 -7.06 -0.59 -1.35
CA ALA A 67 -6.21 -1.53 -0.64
C ALA A 67 -7.00 -2.74 -0.13
N GLY A 68 -8.18 -2.52 0.44
CA GLY A 68 -9.07 -3.59 0.90
C GLY A 68 -9.53 -4.51 -0.23
N VAL A 69 -9.94 -3.96 -1.37
CA VAL A 69 -10.35 -4.74 -2.54
C VAL A 69 -9.18 -5.58 -3.08
N LEU A 70 -7.99 -5.00 -3.19
CA LEU A 70 -6.81 -5.74 -3.63
C LEU A 70 -6.40 -6.82 -2.63
N GLY A 71 -6.48 -6.54 -1.33
CA GLY A 71 -6.21 -7.53 -0.28
C GLY A 71 -7.18 -8.70 -0.35
N VAL A 72 -8.49 -8.44 -0.45
CA VAL A 72 -9.50 -9.49 -0.63
C VAL A 72 -9.27 -10.29 -1.92
N ALA A 73 -8.93 -9.62 -3.01
CA ALA A 73 -8.64 -10.29 -4.28
C ALA A 73 -7.40 -11.20 -4.19
N ASP A 74 -6.36 -10.76 -3.47
CA ASP A 74 -5.17 -11.58 -3.23
C ASP A 74 -5.49 -12.80 -2.36
N GLU A 75 -6.22 -12.62 -1.26
CA GLU A 75 -6.65 -13.73 -0.40
C GLU A 75 -7.54 -14.72 -1.16
N TRP A 76 -8.46 -14.21 -1.99
CA TRP A 76 -9.29 -15.05 -2.86
C TRP A 76 -8.44 -15.89 -3.82
N ARG A 77 -7.44 -15.29 -4.44
CA ARG A 77 -6.51 -15.99 -5.32
C ARG A 77 -5.72 -17.07 -4.57
N GLN A 78 -5.30 -16.80 -3.34
CA GLN A 78 -4.52 -17.73 -2.51
C GLN A 78 -5.30 -19.02 -2.17
N VAL A 79 -6.64 -18.99 -2.14
CA VAL A 79 -7.46 -20.19 -1.95
C VAL A 79 -7.20 -21.25 -3.04
N TYR A 80 -6.83 -20.81 -4.23
CA TYR A 80 -6.59 -21.70 -5.38
C TYR A 80 -5.13 -22.09 -5.57
N LEU A 81 -4.23 -21.58 -4.73
CA LEU A 81 -2.81 -21.90 -4.80
C LEU A 81 -2.45 -23.03 -3.86
N PRO A 82 -1.68 -24.05 -4.34
CA PRO A 82 -1.14 -25.09 -3.45
C PRO A 82 -0.24 -24.45 -2.39
N HIS A 83 -0.26 -24.98 -1.19
CA HIS A 83 0.55 -24.53 -0.04
C HIS A 83 0.26 -23.07 0.44
N ARG A 84 -0.83 -22.45 -0.01
CA ARG A 84 -1.32 -21.16 0.46
C ARG A 84 -2.69 -21.32 1.11
N GLN A 85 -2.93 -20.52 2.14
CA GLN A 85 -4.22 -20.45 2.82
C GLN A 85 -4.64 -19.00 2.94
N ALA A 86 -5.88 -18.69 2.55
CA ALA A 86 -6.44 -17.38 2.80
C ALA A 86 -6.47 -17.11 4.31
N SER A 87 -6.06 -15.93 4.70
CA SER A 87 -5.91 -15.54 6.09
C SER A 87 -6.53 -14.18 6.38
N VAL A 88 -7.50 -14.15 7.30
CA VAL A 88 -8.04 -12.88 7.81
C VAL A 88 -6.95 -12.03 8.47
N ALA A 89 -5.95 -12.67 9.06
CA ALA A 89 -4.82 -11.96 9.66
C ALA A 89 -3.93 -11.28 8.61
N ASP A 90 -3.79 -11.85 7.41
CA ASP A 90 -3.06 -11.23 6.30
C ASP A 90 -3.84 -10.01 5.77
N LEU A 91 -5.15 -10.14 5.60
CA LEU A 91 -5.99 -9.00 5.26
C LEU A 91 -5.93 -7.88 6.32
N ALA A 92 -5.89 -8.24 7.61
CA ALA A 92 -5.70 -7.26 8.68
C ALA A 92 -4.33 -6.57 8.59
N ALA A 93 -3.28 -7.29 8.24
CA ALA A 93 -1.94 -6.73 8.02
C ALA A 93 -1.92 -5.79 6.81
N ASP A 94 -2.60 -6.13 5.70
CA ASP A 94 -2.76 -5.29 4.52
C ASP A 94 -3.41 -3.95 4.87
N LEU A 95 -4.53 -3.99 5.58
CA LEU A 95 -5.26 -2.79 6.01
C LEU A 95 -4.45 -1.97 7.02
N ALA A 96 -3.75 -2.61 7.94
CA ALA A 96 -2.88 -1.93 8.89
C ALA A 96 -1.73 -1.19 8.17
N GLY A 97 -1.12 -1.81 7.15
CA GLY A 97 -0.11 -1.19 6.31
C GLY A 97 -0.65 0.03 5.56
N ALA A 98 -1.81 -0.11 4.93
CA ALA A 98 -2.48 0.97 4.23
C ALA A 98 -2.82 2.15 5.18
N LEU A 99 -3.38 1.87 6.35
CA LEU A 99 -3.70 2.89 7.37
C LEU A 99 -2.45 3.61 7.87
N THR A 100 -1.36 2.89 8.09
CA THR A 100 -0.08 3.49 8.52
C THR A 100 0.48 4.44 7.46
N ALA A 101 0.44 4.05 6.18
CA ALA A 101 0.84 4.91 5.07
C ALA A 101 -0.03 6.18 5.01
N LEU A 102 -1.35 6.05 5.13
CA LEU A 102 -2.29 7.17 5.13
C LEU A 102 -2.05 8.12 6.31
N ALA A 103 -1.80 7.59 7.51
CA ALA A 103 -1.46 8.40 8.67
C ALA A 103 -0.17 9.21 8.46
N GLY A 104 0.86 8.59 7.88
CA GLY A 104 2.11 9.27 7.53
C GLY A 104 1.92 10.39 6.50
N LEU A 105 1.14 10.13 5.45
CA LEU A 105 0.82 11.11 4.41
C LEU A 105 0.04 12.31 4.96
N THR A 106 -0.96 12.07 5.81
CA THR A 106 -1.75 13.15 6.41
C THR A 106 -0.93 13.98 7.39
N ALA A 107 -0.08 13.35 8.20
CA ALA A 107 0.83 14.07 9.09
C ALA A 107 1.84 14.93 8.30
N GLY A 108 2.39 14.39 7.22
CA GLY A 108 3.34 15.11 6.35
C GLY A 108 2.71 16.33 5.69
N THR A 109 1.48 16.22 5.19
CA THR A 109 0.76 17.34 4.56
C THR A 109 0.42 18.43 5.59
N ARG A 110 -0.04 18.05 6.79
CA ARG A 110 -0.32 18.99 7.88
C ARG A 110 0.93 19.76 8.33
N ARG A 111 2.08 19.07 8.44
CA ARG A 111 3.36 19.72 8.80
C ARG A 111 3.79 20.74 7.75
N ARG A 112 3.64 20.41 6.46
CA ARG A 112 3.97 21.33 5.35
C ARG A 112 3.06 22.56 5.34
N GLN A 113 1.78 22.40 5.61
CA GLN A 113 0.82 23.50 5.70
C GLN A 113 1.17 24.43 6.89
N ARG A 114 1.47 23.88 8.07
CA ARG A 114 1.90 24.67 9.24
C ARG A 114 3.16 25.49 8.96
N ARG A 115 4.18 24.90 8.35
CA ARG A 115 5.40 25.61 7.99
C ARG A 115 5.18 26.73 6.98
N ARG A 116 4.22 26.60 6.09
CA ARG A 116 3.84 27.64 5.12
C ARG A 116 3.03 28.76 5.79
N ALA A 117 2.20 28.44 6.76
CA ALA A 117 1.39 29.42 7.48
C ALA A 117 2.18 30.22 8.52
N PHE A 118 3.24 29.64 9.08
CA PHE A 118 4.13 30.27 10.07
C PHE A 118 5.57 30.04 9.61
N PRO A 119 6.08 30.78 8.61
CA PRO A 119 7.50 30.78 8.29
C PRO A 119 8.25 31.30 9.52
N ASP A 120 9.26 30.51 9.96
CA ASP A 120 10.12 30.94 11.07
C ASP A 120 10.71 32.31 10.71
N ASN A 121 10.19 33.35 11.34
CA ASN A 121 10.74 34.69 11.20
C ASN A 121 12.06 34.70 12.00
N VAL A 122 13.15 34.50 11.27
CA VAL A 122 14.50 34.81 11.74
C VAL A 122 14.89 36.20 11.24
#